data_37ddecab3888c81c33832208444143d4
#
_entry.id   37ddecab3888c81c33832208444143d4
#
_cell.length_a   1.000
_cell.length_b   1.000
_cell.length_c   1.000
_cell.angle_alpha   90.00
_cell.angle_beta   90.00
_cell.angle_gamma   90.00
#
_symmetry.space_group_name_H-M   'P 1'
#
loop_
_entity.id
_entity.type
_entity.pdbx_description
1 polymer ?
#
loop_
_entity_poly.entity_id
_entity_poly.type
_entity_poly.pdbx_seq_one_letter_code
_entity_poly.pdbx_strand_id
1 'polypeptide(L)'
;GSNSVAAYIATPHGCGSDWGSVAPKEYWQEVRRICDHYDVLLIADEVVTGFGRTGKWFAMEHFGVEVDIMVTAKGISGCYIPMGAVMVSDEINKPFEEGNAYFVHGFTNGGHPVACAAGSKAIDIYREDNLVENSEKMGEHLFTYKEQFLAHPSVIESRGWGLCMTLELVESKESGEYFPSSKGAEGIFHSIAMKNGLVFYSTLYGQRREPMFKRGLPLMICPPLSINEEQIDDLVSRLDTTLHEWEAEMGVS
;
A
#
# COMPACT_ATOMS: atom_id res chain seq x y z
N GLY A 1 -9.72 -17.90 23.95
CA GLY A 1 -9.31 -19.07 23.15
C GLY A 1 -9.73 -18.90 21.70
N SER A 2 -9.33 -19.80 20.80
CA SER A 2 -9.66 -19.76 19.36
C SER A 2 -11.17 -19.65 19.08
N ASN A 3 -12.00 -20.30 19.89
CA ASN A 3 -13.47 -20.26 19.78
C ASN A 3 -14.11 -18.87 20.00
N SER A 4 -13.30 -17.84 20.32
CA SER A 4 -13.75 -16.46 20.47
C SER A 4 -13.23 -15.53 19.36
N VAL A 5 -12.53 -16.08 18.35
CA VAL A 5 -11.99 -15.34 17.21
C VAL A 5 -12.79 -15.73 15.97
N ALA A 6 -13.49 -14.77 15.38
CA ALA A 6 -14.27 -15.01 14.17
C ALA A 6 -13.44 -14.86 12.88
N ALA A 7 -12.52 -13.91 12.85
CA ALA A 7 -11.71 -13.61 11.67
C ALA A 7 -10.37 -12.98 12.04
N TYR A 8 -9.40 -13.14 11.14
CA TYR A 8 -8.15 -12.38 11.11
C TYR A 8 -8.14 -11.46 9.90
N ILE A 9 -7.87 -10.18 10.10
CA ILE A 9 -7.79 -9.18 9.03
C ILE A 9 -6.41 -8.52 9.01
N ALA A 10 -5.79 -8.44 7.83
CA ALA A 10 -4.55 -7.70 7.64
C ALA A 10 -4.39 -7.24 6.18
N THR A 11 -3.51 -6.24 5.97
CA THR A 11 -3.10 -5.79 4.64
C THR A 11 -1.99 -6.68 4.08
N PRO A 12 -2.06 -7.08 2.79
CA PRO A 12 -1.00 -7.88 2.16
C PRO A 12 0.34 -7.14 2.06
N HIS A 13 0.27 -5.83 1.87
CA HIS A 13 1.41 -4.94 1.78
C HIS A 13 1.05 -3.63 2.48
N GLY A 14 1.88 -3.19 3.38
CA GLY A 14 1.64 -2.03 4.22
C GLY A 14 1.74 -0.68 3.50
N CYS A 15 0.90 -0.47 2.50
CA CYS A 15 0.77 0.84 1.86
C CYS A 15 -0.11 1.75 2.71
N GLY A 16 0.46 2.65 3.48
CA GLY A 16 -0.28 3.61 4.31
C GLY A 16 0.06 3.49 5.80
N SER A 17 -0.88 3.03 6.62
CA SER A 17 -0.71 2.96 8.08
C SER A 17 0.41 2.02 8.54
N ASP A 18 0.76 1.03 7.72
CA ASP A 18 1.73 -0.02 8.05
C ASP A 18 3.13 0.28 7.48
N TRP A 19 3.36 1.52 7.02
CA TRP A 19 4.68 2.04 6.72
C TRP A 19 5.42 1.31 5.59
N GLY A 20 4.70 0.81 4.60
CA GLY A 20 5.26 0.08 3.47
C GLY A 20 5.86 -1.28 3.85
N SER A 21 5.45 -1.88 4.97
CA SER A 21 5.93 -3.19 5.36
C SER A 21 5.53 -4.26 4.35
N VAL A 22 6.47 -5.12 4.01
CA VAL A 22 6.24 -6.29 3.16
C VAL A 22 6.39 -7.54 4.01
N ALA A 23 5.35 -8.37 4.05
CA ALA A 23 5.41 -9.61 4.80
C ALA A 23 6.40 -10.60 4.15
N PRO A 24 7.10 -11.43 4.93
CA PRO A 24 7.87 -12.55 4.40
C PRO A 24 6.97 -13.45 3.53
N LYS A 25 7.57 -14.10 2.52
CA LYS A 25 6.82 -14.89 1.53
C LYS A 25 5.95 -15.98 2.17
N GLU A 26 6.43 -16.58 3.23
CA GLU A 26 5.78 -17.69 3.94
C GLU A 26 4.71 -17.24 4.94
N TYR A 27 4.64 -15.94 5.23
CA TYR A 27 3.75 -15.41 6.27
C TYR A 27 2.27 -15.72 5.98
N TRP A 28 1.80 -15.42 4.78
CA TRP A 28 0.39 -15.58 4.44
C TRP A 28 -0.03 -17.04 4.29
N GLN A 29 0.88 -17.93 3.83
CA GLN A 29 0.65 -19.37 3.81
C GLN A 29 0.47 -19.90 5.23
N GLU A 30 1.31 -19.45 6.16
CA GLU A 30 1.21 -19.88 7.56
C GLU A 30 -0.04 -19.31 8.24
N VAL A 31 -0.39 -18.04 7.97
CA VAL A 31 -1.64 -17.43 8.46
C VAL A 31 -2.85 -18.22 7.95
N ARG A 32 -2.90 -18.55 6.64
CA ARG A 32 -3.98 -19.38 6.07
C ARG A 32 -4.09 -20.73 6.76
N ARG A 33 -2.96 -21.42 6.92
CA ARG A 33 -2.92 -22.71 7.63
C ARG A 33 -3.45 -22.61 9.06
N ILE A 34 -3.12 -21.54 9.78
CA ILE A 34 -3.63 -21.30 11.14
C ILE A 34 -5.12 -21.01 11.12
N CYS A 35 -5.59 -20.18 10.21
CA CYS A 35 -7.00 -19.85 10.05
C CYS A 35 -7.84 -21.10 9.78
N ASP A 36 -7.39 -21.96 8.84
CA ASP A 36 -8.04 -23.24 8.54
C ASP A 36 -8.09 -24.18 9.75
N HIS A 37 -6.97 -24.28 10.49
CA HIS A 37 -6.88 -25.15 11.65
C HIS A 37 -7.85 -24.77 12.77
N TYR A 38 -8.13 -23.48 12.93
CA TYR A 38 -8.96 -22.96 14.02
C TYR A 38 -10.36 -22.54 13.57
N ASP A 39 -10.74 -22.77 12.32
CA ASP A 39 -12.02 -22.33 11.74
C ASP A 39 -12.21 -20.81 11.91
N VAL A 40 -11.19 -20.04 11.54
CA VAL A 40 -11.13 -18.57 11.60
C VAL A 40 -11.08 -18.03 10.17
N LEU A 41 -11.95 -17.06 9.84
CA LEU A 41 -11.94 -16.47 8.50
C LEU A 41 -10.71 -15.60 8.27
N LEU A 42 -10.13 -15.68 7.07
CA LEU A 42 -9.03 -14.84 6.63
C LEU A 42 -9.57 -13.68 5.76
N ILE A 43 -9.29 -12.45 6.18
CA ILE A 43 -9.72 -11.23 5.48
C ILE A 43 -8.48 -10.48 4.98
N ALA A 44 -8.41 -10.22 3.66
CA ALA A 44 -7.41 -9.33 3.10
C ALA A 44 -7.97 -7.90 2.97
N ASP A 45 -7.27 -6.93 3.55
CA ASP A 45 -7.51 -5.52 3.31
C ASP A 45 -6.70 -5.04 2.11
N GLU A 46 -7.33 -5.08 0.95
CA GLU A 46 -6.79 -4.64 -0.34
C GLU A 46 -7.22 -3.21 -0.71
N VAL A 47 -7.60 -2.41 0.28
CA VAL A 47 -8.07 -1.04 0.07
C VAL A 47 -7.04 -0.17 -0.63
N VAL A 48 -5.76 -0.37 -0.39
CA VAL A 48 -4.67 0.38 -1.03
C VAL A 48 -3.98 -0.44 -2.12
N THR A 49 -3.81 -1.71 -1.89
CA THR A 49 -3.01 -2.62 -2.73
C THR A 49 -3.74 -3.16 -3.95
N GLY A 50 -5.06 -3.18 -3.91
CA GLY A 50 -5.88 -3.67 -5.02
C GLY A 50 -5.85 -2.79 -6.26
N PHE A 51 -6.35 -3.35 -7.35
CA PHE A 51 -6.51 -2.70 -8.65
C PHE A 51 -5.17 -2.24 -9.27
N GLY A 52 -4.17 -3.11 -9.25
CA GLY A 52 -2.93 -2.93 -9.99
C GLY A 52 -1.79 -2.26 -9.24
N ARG A 53 -1.98 -1.74 -8.03
CA ARG A 53 -0.97 -0.97 -7.31
C ARG A 53 0.37 -1.71 -7.15
N THR A 54 0.33 -3.01 -6.92
CA THR A 54 1.51 -3.86 -6.70
C THR A 54 1.96 -4.63 -7.95
N GLY A 55 1.43 -4.29 -9.14
CA GLY A 55 1.70 -5.01 -10.38
C GLY A 55 0.83 -6.27 -10.59
N LYS A 56 -0.10 -6.53 -9.69
CA LYS A 56 -1.14 -7.57 -9.79
C LYS A 56 -2.50 -6.93 -9.54
N TRP A 57 -3.59 -7.58 -9.96
CA TRP A 57 -4.93 -7.09 -9.66
C TRP A 57 -5.13 -6.91 -8.16
N PHE A 58 -4.68 -7.89 -7.37
CA PHE A 58 -4.69 -7.87 -5.92
C PHE A 58 -3.35 -8.35 -5.37
N ALA A 59 -2.87 -7.75 -4.28
CA ALA A 59 -1.57 -8.09 -3.73
C ALA A 59 -1.51 -9.51 -3.15
N MET A 60 -2.63 -10.10 -2.76
CA MET A 60 -2.67 -11.51 -2.31
C MET A 60 -2.19 -12.49 -3.39
N GLU A 61 -2.26 -12.11 -4.68
CA GLU A 61 -1.73 -12.93 -5.78
C GLU A 61 -0.22 -13.19 -5.68
N HIS A 62 0.54 -12.25 -5.09
CA HIS A 62 1.99 -12.45 -4.87
C HIS A 62 2.29 -13.62 -3.91
N PHE A 63 1.35 -13.93 -3.05
CA PHE A 63 1.51 -15.01 -2.05
C PHE A 63 0.88 -16.32 -2.48
N GLY A 64 0.02 -16.31 -3.50
CA GLY A 64 -0.72 -17.50 -3.94
C GLY A 64 -1.67 -18.05 -2.86
N VAL A 65 -2.26 -17.18 -2.05
CA VAL A 65 -3.17 -17.53 -0.95
C VAL A 65 -4.56 -16.99 -1.26
N GLU A 66 -5.55 -17.88 -1.20
CA GLU A 66 -6.96 -17.53 -1.26
C GLU A 66 -7.44 -17.04 0.11
N VAL A 67 -8.26 -16.00 0.11
CA VAL A 67 -8.86 -15.43 1.32
C VAL A 67 -10.37 -15.64 1.31
N ASP A 68 -10.97 -15.71 2.49
CA ASP A 68 -12.41 -15.89 2.62
C ASP A 68 -13.18 -14.60 2.31
N ILE A 69 -12.57 -13.46 2.69
CA ILE A 69 -13.15 -12.12 2.46
C ILE A 69 -12.04 -11.18 1.97
N MET A 70 -12.38 -10.34 1.01
CA MET A 70 -11.52 -9.26 0.54
C MET A 70 -12.23 -7.92 0.63
N VAL A 71 -11.56 -6.93 1.21
CA VAL A 71 -12.07 -5.56 1.34
C VAL A 71 -11.34 -4.65 0.36
N THR A 72 -12.07 -3.87 -0.42
CA THR A 72 -11.50 -2.97 -1.43
C THR A 72 -12.14 -1.58 -1.40
N ALA A 73 -11.38 -0.58 -1.82
CA ALA A 73 -11.84 0.79 -2.02
C ALA A 73 -10.91 1.50 -3.02
N LYS A 74 -10.78 2.81 -2.94
CA LYS A 74 -9.83 3.65 -3.71
C LYS A 74 -9.75 3.29 -5.20
N GLY A 75 -8.86 2.37 -5.57
CA GLY A 75 -8.66 1.91 -6.94
C GLY A 75 -9.91 1.36 -7.62
N ILE A 76 -10.87 0.80 -6.86
CA ILE A 76 -12.11 0.25 -7.42
C ILE A 76 -12.89 1.25 -8.30
N SER A 77 -12.76 2.55 -8.02
CA SER A 77 -13.38 3.62 -8.81
C SER A 77 -12.35 4.62 -9.37
N GLY A 78 -11.05 4.30 -9.31
CA GLY A 78 -9.99 5.26 -9.62
C GLY A 78 -10.02 6.52 -8.74
N CYS A 79 -10.66 6.45 -7.58
CA CYS A 79 -10.93 7.57 -6.66
C CYS A 79 -11.82 8.69 -7.26
N TYR A 80 -12.46 8.48 -8.38
CA TYR A 80 -13.38 9.47 -8.97
C TYR A 80 -14.67 9.65 -8.17
N ILE A 81 -15.12 8.60 -7.49
CA ILE A 81 -16.31 8.62 -6.64
C ILE A 81 -16.06 7.77 -5.37
N PRO A 82 -16.57 8.18 -4.19
CA PRO A 82 -16.48 7.35 -2.99
C PRO A 82 -17.16 6.01 -3.20
N MET A 83 -16.39 4.93 -3.16
CA MET A 83 -16.85 3.56 -3.34
C MET A 83 -15.94 2.61 -2.58
N GLY A 84 -16.54 1.57 -2.02
CA GLY A 84 -15.85 0.40 -1.49
C GLY A 84 -16.66 -0.85 -1.75
N ALA A 85 -16.01 -2.00 -1.69
CA ALA A 85 -16.69 -3.29 -1.82
C ALA A 85 -16.09 -4.30 -0.85
N VAL A 86 -16.92 -5.23 -0.43
CA VAL A 86 -16.52 -6.44 0.29
C VAL A 86 -16.89 -7.61 -0.60
N MET A 87 -15.88 -8.37 -0.98
CA MET A 87 -16.03 -9.61 -1.74
C MET A 87 -15.91 -10.79 -0.78
N VAL A 88 -16.78 -11.77 -0.92
CA VAL A 88 -16.79 -12.97 -0.09
C VAL A 88 -16.67 -14.21 -0.96
N SER A 89 -16.11 -15.30 -0.39
CA SER A 89 -16.05 -16.59 -1.06
C SER A 89 -17.44 -17.18 -1.26
N ASP A 90 -17.56 -18.11 -2.20
CA ASP A 90 -18.81 -18.84 -2.45
C ASP A 90 -19.27 -19.59 -1.20
N GLU A 91 -18.34 -20.11 -0.39
CA GLU A 91 -18.65 -20.81 0.85
C GLU A 91 -19.39 -19.90 1.86
N ILE A 92 -18.93 -18.66 2.01
CA ILE A 92 -19.59 -17.65 2.87
C ILE A 92 -20.93 -17.23 2.28
N ASN A 93 -21.02 -17.10 0.96
CA ASN A 93 -22.24 -16.65 0.28
C ASN A 93 -23.36 -17.71 0.26
N LYS A 94 -23.01 -18.98 0.22
CA LYS A 94 -23.95 -20.10 0.07
C LYS A 94 -25.12 -20.11 1.05
N PRO A 95 -24.98 -19.88 2.37
CA PRO A 95 -26.11 -19.84 3.30
C PRO A 95 -27.13 -18.74 2.97
N PHE A 96 -26.67 -17.62 2.40
CA PHE A 96 -27.55 -16.53 1.99
C PHE A 96 -28.32 -16.86 0.70
N GLU A 97 -27.67 -17.48 -0.26
CA GLU A 97 -28.32 -17.94 -1.51
C GLU A 97 -29.35 -19.04 -1.25
N GLU A 98 -29.06 -19.97 -0.36
CA GLU A 98 -29.98 -21.05 0.04
C GLU A 98 -31.15 -20.57 0.92
N GLY A 99 -31.16 -19.29 1.31
CA GLY A 99 -32.20 -18.71 2.16
C GLY A 99 -32.14 -19.14 3.62
N ASN A 100 -31.02 -19.74 4.06
CA ASN A 100 -30.81 -20.19 5.43
C ASN A 100 -30.30 -19.08 6.35
N ALA A 101 -29.88 -17.92 5.78
CA ALA A 101 -29.40 -16.76 6.50
C ALA A 101 -29.84 -15.47 5.82
N TYR A 102 -29.88 -14.37 6.59
CA TYR A 102 -30.17 -13.03 6.09
C TYR A 102 -28.97 -12.12 6.36
N PHE A 103 -28.53 -11.39 5.34
CA PHE A 103 -27.51 -10.37 5.50
C PHE A 103 -28.16 -9.08 6.02
N VAL A 104 -28.19 -8.94 7.36
CA VAL A 104 -28.81 -7.80 8.05
C VAL A 104 -27.80 -6.66 8.15
N HIS A 105 -27.40 -6.11 7.01
CA HIS A 105 -26.52 -4.94 6.94
C HIS A 105 -26.88 -4.10 5.72
N GLY A 106 -26.74 -2.78 5.86
CA GLY A 106 -26.94 -1.85 4.78
C GLY A 106 -26.69 -0.41 5.22
N PHE A 107 -26.54 0.47 4.27
CA PHE A 107 -26.47 1.91 4.48
C PHE A 107 -27.16 2.61 3.31
N THR A 108 -27.61 3.86 3.53
CA THR A 108 -28.49 4.58 2.61
C THR A 108 -28.00 4.62 1.18
N ASN A 109 -26.69 4.79 0.98
CA ASN A 109 -26.08 4.91 -0.35
C ASN A 109 -25.40 3.62 -0.83
N GLY A 110 -25.68 2.46 -0.20
CA GLY A 110 -25.21 1.16 -0.65
C GLY A 110 -25.74 0.85 -2.05
N GLY A 111 -24.90 0.36 -2.94
CA GLY A 111 -25.27 0.04 -4.32
C GLY A 111 -25.67 1.27 -5.16
N HIS A 112 -25.15 2.46 -4.84
CA HIS A 112 -25.47 3.69 -5.58
C HIS A 112 -25.16 3.52 -7.07
N PRO A 113 -26.15 3.67 -7.98
CA PRO A 113 -25.98 3.29 -9.39
C PRO A 113 -24.88 4.07 -10.11
N VAL A 114 -24.69 5.36 -9.81
CA VAL A 114 -23.62 6.17 -10.39
C VAL A 114 -22.24 5.69 -9.89
N ALA A 115 -22.13 5.34 -8.60
CA ALA A 115 -20.88 4.81 -8.06
C ALA A 115 -20.54 3.46 -8.69
N CYS A 116 -21.50 2.56 -8.82
CA CYS A 116 -21.32 1.26 -9.47
C CYS A 116 -20.93 1.41 -10.94
N ALA A 117 -21.57 2.32 -11.68
CA ALA A 117 -21.22 2.59 -13.08
C ALA A 117 -19.80 3.16 -13.22
N ALA A 118 -19.40 4.08 -12.33
CA ALA A 118 -18.05 4.62 -12.32
C ALA A 118 -17.00 3.53 -11.98
N GLY A 119 -17.29 2.66 -11.00
CA GLY A 119 -16.42 1.53 -10.65
C GLY A 119 -16.27 0.54 -11.80
N SER A 120 -17.38 0.16 -12.46
CA SER A 120 -17.35 -0.71 -13.64
C SER A 120 -16.48 -0.11 -14.74
N LYS A 121 -16.66 1.20 -15.05
CA LYS A 121 -15.85 1.85 -16.10
C LYS A 121 -14.39 1.99 -15.69
N ALA A 122 -14.07 2.19 -14.42
CA ALA A 122 -12.68 2.19 -13.95
C ALA A 122 -12.02 0.82 -14.21
N ILE A 123 -12.70 -0.28 -13.92
CA ILE A 123 -12.21 -1.64 -14.18
C ILE A 123 -12.00 -1.88 -15.69
N ASP A 124 -12.93 -1.39 -16.53
CA ASP A 124 -12.77 -1.46 -17.98
C ASP A 124 -11.50 -0.72 -18.44
N ILE A 125 -11.26 0.50 -17.93
CA ILE A 125 -10.07 1.28 -18.24
C ILE A 125 -8.78 0.56 -17.78
N TYR A 126 -8.76 -0.02 -16.58
CA TYR A 126 -7.60 -0.82 -16.14
C TYR A 126 -7.25 -1.94 -17.13
N ARG A 127 -8.27 -2.60 -17.73
CA ARG A 127 -8.08 -3.66 -18.72
C ARG A 127 -7.74 -3.11 -20.11
N GLU A 128 -8.49 -2.12 -20.60
CA GLU A 128 -8.33 -1.51 -21.92
C GLU A 128 -6.92 -0.90 -22.09
N ASP A 129 -6.43 -0.22 -21.06
CA ASP A 129 -5.15 0.48 -21.04
C ASP A 129 -4.00 -0.37 -20.47
N ASN A 130 -4.25 -1.63 -20.11
CA ASN A 130 -3.27 -2.57 -19.51
C ASN A 130 -2.53 -1.96 -18.30
N LEU A 131 -3.27 -1.27 -17.42
CA LEU A 131 -2.66 -0.51 -16.33
C LEU A 131 -2.04 -1.39 -15.24
N VAL A 132 -2.52 -2.63 -15.06
CA VAL A 132 -1.95 -3.59 -14.11
C VAL A 132 -0.58 -4.06 -14.59
N GLU A 133 -0.49 -4.45 -15.86
CA GLU A 133 0.74 -4.86 -16.53
C GLU A 133 1.73 -3.69 -16.63
N ASN A 134 1.23 -2.48 -16.91
CA ASN A 134 2.07 -1.29 -16.88
C ASN A 134 2.64 -1.04 -15.48
N SER A 135 1.84 -1.22 -14.43
CA SER A 135 2.31 -1.09 -13.05
C SER A 135 3.40 -2.12 -12.70
N GLU A 136 3.28 -3.35 -13.18
CA GLU A 136 4.34 -4.36 -13.01
C GLU A 136 5.63 -3.91 -13.71
N LYS A 137 5.54 -3.60 -15.01
CA LYS A 137 6.69 -3.17 -15.83
C LYS A 137 7.35 -1.89 -15.29
N MET A 138 6.55 -0.87 -14.98
CA MET A 138 7.07 0.40 -14.46
C MET A 138 7.61 0.26 -13.04
N GLY A 139 7.03 -0.65 -12.25
CA GLY A 139 7.55 -1.03 -10.96
C GLY A 139 8.94 -1.67 -11.08
N GLU A 140 9.12 -2.64 -11.97
CA GLU A 140 10.42 -3.23 -12.26
C GLU A 140 11.45 -2.16 -12.65
N HIS A 141 11.07 -1.22 -13.53
CA HIS A 141 11.92 -0.09 -13.91
C HIS A 141 12.27 0.80 -12.71
N LEU A 142 11.29 1.17 -11.88
CA LEU A 142 11.54 1.96 -10.66
C LEU A 142 12.51 1.24 -9.70
N PHE A 143 12.36 -0.08 -9.55
CA PHE A 143 13.23 -0.86 -8.66
C PHE A 143 14.66 -1.03 -9.20
N THR A 144 14.97 -0.72 -10.47
CA THR A 144 16.35 -0.65 -10.96
C THR A 144 17.16 0.45 -10.26
N TYR A 145 16.51 1.50 -9.75
CA TYR A 145 17.12 2.60 -9.02
C TYR A 145 17.33 2.32 -7.51
N LYS A 146 16.98 1.12 -7.06
CA LYS A 146 17.07 0.74 -5.63
C LYS A 146 18.45 1.01 -5.04
N GLU A 147 19.51 0.60 -5.73
CA GLU A 147 20.88 0.77 -5.24
C GLU A 147 21.31 2.24 -5.21
N GLN A 148 20.82 3.08 -6.14
CA GLN A 148 21.01 4.53 -6.10
C GLN A 148 20.39 5.12 -4.83
N PHE A 149 19.16 4.77 -4.51
CA PHE A 149 18.51 5.23 -3.28
C PHE A 149 19.24 4.71 -2.03
N LEU A 150 19.64 3.45 -2.03
CA LEU A 150 20.39 2.86 -0.92
C LEU A 150 21.81 3.47 -0.76
N ALA A 151 22.35 4.19 -1.75
CA ALA A 151 23.59 4.92 -1.62
C ALA A 151 23.46 6.20 -0.76
N HIS A 152 22.25 6.76 -0.63
CA HIS A 152 22.00 7.90 0.26
C HIS A 152 22.27 7.54 1.73
N PRO A 153 22.95 8.40 2.50
CA PRO A 153 23.28 8.11 3.89
C PRO A 153 22.04 7.99 4.80
N SER A 154 20.92 8.57 4.41
CA SER A 154 19.67 8.47 5.15
C SER A 154 18.79 7.27 4.82
N VAL A 155 18.98 6.60 3.68
CA VAL A 155 18.11 5.52 3.20
C VAL A 155 18.62 4.16 3.65
N ILE A 156 18.00 3.57 4.69
CA ILE A 156 18.42 2.28 5.24
C ILE A 156 17.80 1.10 4.50
N GLU A 157 16.62 1.26 3.93
CA GLU A 157 15.89 0.19 3.25
C GLU A 157 15.06 0.72 2.09
N SER A 158 14.92 -0.09 1.03
CA SER A 158 13.99 0.09 -0.08
C SER A 158 13.21 -1.19 -0.30
N ARG A 159 11.88 -1.14 -0.22
CA ARG A 159 10.99 -2.30 -0.29
C ARG A 159 9.68 -1.98 -1.01
N GLY A 160 8.97 -3.02 -1.45
CA GLY A 160 7.66 -2.91 -2.11
C GLY A 160 7.56 -3.73 -3.38
N TRP A 161 6.44 -3.54 -4.12
CA TRP A 161 6.15 -4.19 -5.40
C TRP A 161 5.41 -3.25 -6.34
N GLY A 162 5.60 -3.45 -7.63
CA GLY A 162 4.94 -2.64 -8.66
C GLY A 162 5.21 -1.16 -8.45
N LEU A 163 4.20 -0.33 -8.60
CA LEU A 163 4.27 1.11 -8.35
C LEU A 163 3.93 1.46 -6.88
N CYS A 164 4.48 0.69 -5.95
CA CYS A 164 4.42 0.97 -4.52
C CYS A 164 5.79 0.66 -3.90
N MET A 165 6.71 1.61 -3.97
CA MET A 165 8.02 1.54 -3.33
C MET A 165 8.02 2.35 -2.05
N THR A 166 8.65 1.84 -1.01
CA THR A 166 8.90 2.58 0.24
C THR A 166 10.39 2.66 0.49
N LEU A 167 10.88 3.87 0.73
CA LEU A 167 12.21 4.13 1.26
C LEU A 167 12.08 4.39 2.76
N GLU A 168 12.86 3.69 3.57
CA GLU A 168 12.94 3.94 5.01
C GLU A 168 14.09 4.91 5.29
N LEU A 169 13.77 6.11 5.80
CA LEU A 169 14.75 7.15 6.10
C LEU A 169 15.08 7.15 7.58
N VAL A 170 16.37 7.23 7.89
CA VAL A 170 16.93 7.23 9.25
C VAL A 170 17.92 8.37 9.44
N GLU A 171 18.16 8.78 10.68
CA GLU A 171 19.17 9.79 11.00
C GLU A 171 20.58 9.23 10.88
N SER A 172 20.78 7.97 11.26
CA SER A 172 22.05 7.27 11.14
C SER A 172 21.84 5.86 10.61
N LYS A 173 22.43 5.59 9.46
CA LYS A 173 22.41 4.28 8.82
C LYS A 173 23.23 3.25 9.57
N GLU A 174 24.32 3.68 10.22
CA GLU A 174 25.24 2.83 10.99
C GLU A 174 24.55 2.28 12.25
N SER A 175 23.87 3.14 13.00
CA SER A 175 23.18 2.76 14.25
C SER A 175 21.71 2.37 14.04
N GLY A 176 21.12 2.70 12.89
CA GLY A 176 19.68 2.56 12.64
C GLY A 176 18.85 3.55 13.47
N GLU A 177 19.45 4.65 13.96
CA GLU A 177 18.71 5.67 14.73
C GLU A 177 17.77 6.46 13.86
N TYR A 178 16.59 6.73 14.41
CA TYR A 178 15.52 7.48 13.75
C TYR A 178 15.59 8.96 14.09
N PHE A 179 15.12 9.80 13.18
CA PHE A 179 14.98 11.23 13.45
C PHE A 179 14.07 11.49 14.65
N PRO A 180 14.54 12.20 15.69
CA PRO A 180 13.67 12.62 16.76
C PRO A 180 12.60 13.58 16.25
N SER A 181 11.37 13.47 16.74
CA SER A 181 10.24 14.31 16.31
C SER A 181 10.51 15.82 16.43
N SER A 182 11.39 16.21 17.36
CA SER A 182 11.82 17.60 17.55
C SER A 182 12.58 18.20 16.37
N LYS A 183 13.17 17.38 15.50
CA LYS A 183 13.87 17.84 14.29
C LYS A 183 12.92 18.19 13.14
N GLY A 184 11.65 17.80 13.19
CA GLY A 184 10.68 18.09 12.14
C GLY A 184 11.05 17.53 10.75
N ALA A 185 11.80 16.43 10.71
CA ALA A 185 12.41 15.84 9.52
C ALA A 185 11.41 15.66 8.35
N GLU A 186 10.21 15.15 8.64
CA GLU A 186 9.16 14.96 7.64
C GLU A 186 8.68 16.28 7.03
N GLY A 187 8.41 17.29 7.85
CA GLY A 187 7.95 18.60 7.38
C GLY A 187 9.00 19.32 6.51
N ILE A 188 10.28 19.18 6.86
CA ILE A 188 11.41 19.70 6.08
C ILE A 188 11.48 18.96 4.74
N PHE A 189 11.40 17.62 4.76
CA PHE A 189 11.37 16.81 3.53
C PHE A 189 10.26 17.24 2.58
N HIS A 190 9.01 17.35 3.08
CA HIS A 190 7.88 17.77 2.27
C HIS A 190 8.06 19.17 1.67
N SER A 191 8.65 20.10 2.42
CA SER A 191 8.91 21.46 1.95
C SER A 191 9.92 21.46 0.78
N ILE A 192 10.97 20.68 0.87
CA ILE A 192 11.99 20.55 -0.18
C ILE A 192 11.41 19.79 -1.38
N ALA A 193 10.70 18.69 -1.15
CA ALA A 193 10.04 17.92 -2.21
C ALA A 193 9.09 18.78 -3.04
N MET A 194 8.28 19.62 -2.39
CA MET A 194 7.37 20.55 -3.08
C MET A 194 8.10 21.56 -3.96
N LYS A 195 9.25 22.08 -3.50
CA LYS A 195 10.10 22.98 -4.33
C LYS A 195 10.63 22.26 -5.57
N ASN A 196 10.96 20.97 -5.43
CA ASN A 196 11.47 20.13 -6.51
C ASN A 196 10.35 19.51 -7.37
N GLY A 197 9.09 19.92 -7.16
CA GLY A 197 7.93 19.48 -7.95
C GLY A 197 7.41 18.09 -7.59
N LEU A 198 7.71 17.60 -6.38
CA LEU A 198 7.23 16.32 -5.87
C LEU A 198 6.19 16.53 -4.76
N VAL A 199 5.11 15.74 -4.80
CA VAL A 199 4.09 15.68 -3.75
C VAL A 199 4.08 14.27 -3.16
N PHE A 200 4.32 14.18 -1.86
CA PHE A 200 4.26 12.92 -1.12
C PHE A 200 3.10 12.91 -0.14
N TYR A 201 2.59 11.71 0.12
CA TYR A 201 1.63 11.51 1.20
C TYR A 201 2.33 11.69 2.55
N SER A 202 1.79 12.59 3.39
CA SER A 202 2.32 12.82 4.73
C SER A 202 1.90 11.70 5.67
N THR A 203 2.87 11.13 6.37
CA THR A 203 2.65 10.14 7.43
C THR A 203 2.45 10.79 8.81
N LEU A 204 2.42 12.13 8.90
CA LEU A 204 2.31 12.93 10.13
C LEU A 204 1.14 12.53 11.05
N TYR A 205 0.15 11.82 10.54
CA TYR A 205 -0.94 11.30 11.37
C TYR A 205 -0.49 10.29 12.44
N GLY A 206 0.69 9.67 12.28
CA GLY A 206 1.29 8.74 13.24
C GLY A 206 2.13 9.39 14.34
N GLN A 207 2.62 10.62 14.16
CA GLN A 207 3.59 11.25 15.06
C GLN A 207 3.00 11.84 16.36
N ARG A 208 1.69 11.88 16.53
CA ARG A 208 1.07 12.40 17.77
C ARG A 208 1.12 11.44 18.96
N ARG A 209 1.60 10.21 18.75
CA ARG A 209 1.88 9.27 19.85
C ARG A 209 3.29 8.75 19.61
N GLU A 210 4.11 8.73 20.66
CA GLU A 210 5.38 7.99 20.59
C GLU A 210 5.09 6.63 19.97
N PRO A 211 5.72 6.28 18.83
CA PRO A 211 5.40 5.04 18.15
C PRO A 211 5.69 3.89 19.12
N MET A 212 4.72 2.99 19.27
CA MET A 212 4.89 1.76 20.06
C MET A 212 6.04 0.91 19.51
N PHE A 213 6.47 1.22 18.29
CA PHE A 213 7.65 0.67 17.62
C PHE A 213 8.50 1.85 17.15
N LYS A 214 9.78 1.86 17.49
CA LYS A 214 10.78 2.77 16.89
C LYS A 214 10.90 2.40 15.39
N ARG A 215 10.52 3.31 14.51
CA ARG A 215 10.62 3.16 13.05
C ARG A 215 11.13 4.45 12.43
N GLY A 216 11.82 4.33 11.29
CA GLY A 216 12.28 5.46 10.51
C GLY A 216 11.16 6.30 9.92
N LEU A 217 11.50 7.24 9.05
CA LEU A 217 10.57 8.01 8.26
C LEU A 217 10.31 7.25 6.94
N PRO A 218 9.16 6.58 6.79
CA PRO A 218 8.85 5.88 5.55
C PRO A 218 8.38 6.88 4.50
N LEU A 219 9.05 6.88 3.37
CA LEU A 219 8.71 7.66 2.19
C LEU A 219 8.09 6.73 1.16
N MET A 220 6.79 6.88 0.93
CA MET A 220 6.07 6.06 -0.04
C MET A 220 6.02 6.71 -1.41
N ILE A 221 6.47 5.98 -2.43
CA ILE A 221 6.48 6.34 -3.85
C ILE A 221 5.36 5.56 -4.52
N CYS A 222 4.24 6.23 -4.80
CA CYS A 222 3.03 5.63 -5.36
C CYS A 222 2.50 6.47 -6.53
N PRO A 223 3.22 6.52 -7.67
CA PRO A 223 2.80 7.29 -8.82
C PRO A 223 1.54 6.72 -9.47
N PRO A 224 0.88 7.44 -10.40
CA PRO A 224 -0.23 6.92 -11.18
C PRO A 224 0.15 5.64 -11.94
N LEU A 225 -0.80 4.69 -12.07
CA LEU A 225 -0.55 3.44 -12.80
C LEU A 225 -0.26 3.64 -14.30
N SER A 226 -0.63 4.79 -14.85
CA SER A 226 -0.39 5.19 -16.23
C SER A 226 0.98 5.85 -16.47
N ILE A 227 1.85 5.91 -15.46
CA ILE A 227 3.19 6.48 -15.58
C ILE A 227 4.02 5.71 -16.62
N ASN A 228 4.92 6.39 -17.34
CA ASN A 228 5.85 5.78 -18.29
C ASN A 228 7.31 5.85 -17.79
N GLU A 229 8.24 5.25 -18.53
CA GLU A 229 9.66 5.16 -18.17
C GLU A 229 10.28 6.57 -17.99
N GLU A 230 10.06 7.50 -18.94
CA GLU A 230 10.60 8.87 -18.87
C GLU A 230 10.11 9.61 -17.61
N GLN A 231 8.84 9.40 -17.25
CA GLN A 231 8.28 10.00 -16.04
C GLN A 231 8.80 9.35 -14.76
N ILE A 232 9.14 8.07 -14.77
CA ILE A 232 9.84 7.40 -13.66
C ILE A 232 11.24 8.00 -13.50
N ASP A 233 11.97 8.17 -14.60
CA ASP A 233 13.33 8.72 -14.58
C ASP A 233 13.34 10.17 -14.06
N ASP A 234 12.37 11.00 -14.47
CA ASP A 234 12.19 12.38 -13.96
C ASP A 234 11.83 12.36 -12.46
N LEU A 235 10.92 11.47 -12.04
CA LEU A 235 10.56 11.29 -10.62
C LEU A 235 11.79 10.93 -9.79
N VAL A 236 12.58 9.96 -10.24
CA VAL A 236 13.79 9.49 -9.56
C VAL A 236 14.83 10.62 -9.47
N SER A 237 15.06 11.35 -10.56
CA SER A 237 16.01 12.48 -10.59
C SER A 237 15.62 13.58 -9.60
N ARG A 238 14.34 13.93 -9.53
CA ARG A 238 13.81 14.91 -8.57
C ARG A 238 13.90 14.42 -7.13
N LEU A 239 13.62 13.13 -6.91
CA LEU A 239 13.71 12.53 -5.58
C LEU A 239 15.15 12.46 -5.08
N ASP A 240 16.09 12.08 -5.93
CA ASP A 240 17.52 12.07 -5.64
C ASP A 240 18.01 13.48 -5.22
N THR A 241 17.67 14.50 -6.00
CA THR A 241 17.94 15.90 -5.66
C THR A 241 17.32 16.29 -4.32
N THR A 242 16.07 15.88 -4.08
CA THR A 242 15.35 16.16 -2.84
C THR A 242 16.00 15.52 -1.63
N LEU A 243 16.45 14.27 -1.77
CA LEU A 243 17.16 13.54 -0.71
C LEU A 243 18.47 14.25 -0.38
N HIS A 244 19.30 14.60 -1.37
CA HIS A 244 20.55 15.33 -1.14
C HIS A 244 20.35 16.68 -0.43
N GLU A 245 19.39 17.50 -0.87
CA GLU A 245 19.08 18.77 -0.24
C GLU A 245 18.58 18.59 1.21
N TRP A 246 17.72 17.58 1.42
CA TRP A 246 17.17 17.28 2.73
C TRP A 246 18.23 16.72 3.68
N GLU A 247 19.11 15.83 3.23
CA GLU A 247 20.22 15.28 4.00
C GLU A 247 21.18 16.38 4.44
N ALA A 248 21.48 17.33 3.56
CA ALA A 248 22.30 18.49 3.89
C ALA A 248 21.65 19.37 4.98
N GLU A 249 20.34 19.64 4.88
CA GLU A 249 19.58 20.43 5.86
C GLU A 249 19.51 19.70 7.22
N MET A 250 19.37 18.37 7.18
CA MET A 250 19.27 17.53 8.39
C MET A 250 20.63 17.22 9.02
N GLY A 251 21.75 17.51 8.32
CA GLY A 251 23.11 17.19 8.76
C GLY A 251 23.40 15.69 8.76
N VAL A 252 22.80 14.95 7.83
CA VAL A 252 23.08 13.52 7.61
C VAL A 252 24.19 13.37 6.58
N SER A 253 25.23 12.58 6.88
CA SER A 253 26.41 12.40 6.03
C SER A 253 26.90 10.95 6.06
#